data_2f7cf412e4595a12f67858e72eb95510
#
_entry.id   2f7cf412e4595a12f67858e72eb95510
#
_cell.length_a   1.000
_cell.length_b   1.000
_cell.length_c   1.000
_cell.angle_alpha   90.00
_cell.angle_beta   90.00
_cell.angle_gamma   90.00
#
_symmetry.space_group_name_H-M   'P 1'
#
loop_
_entity.id
_entity.type
_entity.pdbx_description
1 polymer ?
#
loop_
_entity_poly.entity_id
_entity_poly.type
_entity_poly.pdbx_seq_one_letter_code
_entity_poly.pdbx_strand_id
1 'polypeptide(L)'
;MVNNEILLDIRDLHVSYGAVTAIKGISLHVKKGEVVTILGANGAGKTTTLQTISGLLKAKSGNIIFDKNDITKCEAHDIVSLGMSHSPEGRRVFGTLSVEENLTMGAYTLKNHDKETLAWIYDILPRLKERRKQLSGTLSGGEQQMLAIGRAIMSKPKLLILDEPSLGSAPTLIKAIFKAVKEIAQSGVTVLIVEQNATAAL
;
A
#
# COMPACT_ATOMS: atom_id res chain seq x y z
N MET A 1 -0.24 9.19 -23.39
CA MET A 1 -1.50 8.45 -23.66
C MET A 1 -1.93 7.85 -22.34
N VAL A 2 -3.13 8.15 -21.85
CA VAL A 2 -3.65 7.53 -20.62
C VAL A 2 -3.92 6.06 -20.94
N ASN A 3 -3.21 5.16 -20.24
CA ASN A 3 -3.44 3.72 -20.40
C ASN A 3 -4.84 3.41 -19.83
N ASN A 4 -5.78 2.97 -20.67
CA ASN A 4 -7.17 2.72 -20.27
C ASN A 4 -7.37 1.28 -19.75
N GLU A 5 -6.28 0.53 -19.53
CA GLU A 5 -6.31 -0.85 -19.06
C GLU A 5 -6.59 -0.90 -17.55
N ILE A 6 -7.62 -1.63 -17.16
CA ILE A 6 -7.97 -1.86 -15.76
C ILE A 6 -6.95 -2.82 -15.14
N LEU A 7 -6.32 -2.40 -14.04
CA LEU A 7 -5.38 -3.21 -13.26
C LEU A 7 -6.10 -3.95 -12.13
N LEU A 8 -7.01 -3.26 -11.42
CA LEU A 8 -7.82 -3.85 -10.34
C LEU A 8 -9.29 -3.61 -10.67
N ASP A 9 -10.10 -4.66 -10.62
CA ASP A 9 -11.55 -4.60 -10.82
C ASP A 9 -12.26 -5.37 -9.71
N ILE A 10 -13.06 -4.67 -8.94
CA ILE A 10 -13.84 -5.19 -7.82
C ILE A 10 -15.31 -5.09 -8.18
N ARG A 11 -16.04 -6.21 -8.08
CA ARG A 11 -17.45 -6.29 -8.47
C ARG A 11 -18.27 -6.85 -7.33
N ASP A 12 -19.25 -6.07 -6.88
CA ASP A 12 -20.26 -6.45 -5.88
C ASP A 12 -19.66 -7.14 -4.64
N LEU A 13 -18.59 -6.56 -4.09
CA LEU A 13 -17.84 -7.16 -2.99
C LEU A 13 -18.61 -7.06 -1.68
N HIS A 14 -18.85 -8.20 -1.05
CA HIS A 14 -19.45 -8.31 0.27
C HIS A 14 -18.47 -8.97 1.25
N VAL A 15 -18.34 -8.39 2.45
CA VAL A 15 -17.47 -8.92 3.51
C VAL A 15 -18.20 -8.88 4.85
N SER A 16 -18.07 -9.93 5.64
CA SER A 16 -18.68 -10.04 6.97
C SER A 16 -17.70 -10.59 8.00
N TYR A 17 -17.77 -10.09 9.22
CA TYR A 17 -17.13 -10.65 10.41
C TYR A 17 -18.20 -11.39 11.22
N GLY A 18 -18.26 -12.72 11.05
CA GLY A 18 -19.35 -13.49 11.62
C GLY A 18 -20.72 -13.02 11.11
N ALA A 19 -21.58 -12.57 12.04
CA ALA A 19 -22.92 -12.07 11.72
C ALA A 19 -22.93 -10.58 11.27
N VAL A 20 -21.83 -9.84 11.44
CA VAL A 20 -21.76 -8.41 11.13
C VAL A 20 -21.27 -8.20 9.71
N THR A 21 -22.10 -7.62 8.85
CA THR A 21 -21.72 -7.24 7.49
C THR A 21 -20.94 -5.92 7.51
N ALA A 22 -19.66 -5.97 7.14
CA ALA A 22 -18.79 -4.80 7.07
C ALA A 22 -18.83 -4.12 5.69
N ILE A 23 -18.93 -4.90 4.60
CA ILE A 23 -19.03 -4.41 3.23
C ILE A 23 -20.30 -4.98 2.60
N LYS A 24 -21.09 -4.10 1.96
CA LYS A 24 -22.46 -4.40 1.45
C LYS A 24 -22.57 -4.19 -0.06
N GLY A 25 -21.68 -4.81 -0.83
CA GLY A 25 -21.74 -4.75 -2.29
C GLY A 25 -21.05 -3.50 -2.87
N ILE A 26 -19.72 -3.37 -2.70
CA ILE A 26 -18.97 -2.29 -3.34
C ILE A 26 -18.42 -2.76 -4.68
N SER A 27 -18.38 -1.83 -5.64
CA SER A 27 -17.73 -2.01 -6.93
C SER A 27 -16.84 -0.82 -7.21
N LEU A 28 -15.60 -1.08 -7.63
CA LEU A 28 -14.65 -0.04 -8.05
C LEU A 28 -13.63 -0.63 -9.00
N HIS A 29 -12.99 0.23 -9.80
CA HIS A 29 -11.89 -0.18 -10.65
C HIS A 29 -10.74 0.83 -10.55
N VAL A 30 -9.50 0.34 -10.76
CA VAL A 30 -8.28 1.14 -10.79
C VAL A 30 -7.54 0.81 -12.10
N LYS A 31 -7.22 1.85 -12.88
CA LYS A 31 -6.48 1.71 -14.13
C LYS A 31 -4.98 1.70 -13.88
N LYS A 32 -4.22 1.11 -14.80
CA LYS A 32 -2.74 1.11 -14.74
C LYS A 32 -2.18 2.54 -14.72
N GLY A 33 -1.31 2.82 -13.75
CA GLY A 33 -0.67 4.12 -13.56
C GLY A 33 -1.58 5.20 -12.93
N GLU A 34 -2.79 4.83 -12.50
CA GLU A 34 -3.71 5.74 -11.83
C GLU A 34 -3.41 5.83 -10.32
N VAL A 35 -3.69 7.00 -9.73
CA VAL A 35 -3.75 7.17 -8.27
C VAL A 35 -5.21 7.32 -7.90
N VAL A 36 -5.75 6.36 -7.18
CA VAL A 36 -7.13 6.36 -6.71
C VAL A 36 -7.17 6.52 -5.21
N THR A 37 -8.02 7.40 -4.70
CA THR A 37 -8.22 7.59 -3.27
C THR A 37 -9.64 7.24 -2.87
N ILE A 38 -9.79 6.32 -1.93
CA ILE A 38 -11.05 5.99 -1.27
C ILE A 38 -11.15 6.85 0.00
N LEU A 39 -12.16 7.70 0.06
CA LEU A 39 -12.44 8.54 1.22
C LEU A 39 -13.61 7.97 2.02
N GLY A 40 -13.51 8.07 3.33
CA GLY A 40 -14.62 7.66 4.20
C GLY A 40 -14.32 7.82 5.69
N ALA A 41 -15.37 7.93 6.49
CA ALA A 41 -15.26 8.01 7.94
C ALA A 41 -14.70 6.70 8.56
N ASN A 42 -14.30 6.75 9.84
CA ASN A 42 -13.94 5.54 10.58
C ASN A 42 -15.14 4.59 10.66
N GLY A 43 -14.89 3.30 10.49
CA GLY A 43 -15.93 2.28 10.45
C GLY A 43 -16.64 2.14 9.10
N ALA A 44 -16.30 2.92 8.06
CA ALA A 44 -16.89 2.81 6.73
C ALA A 44 -16.45 1.57 5.93
N GLY A 45 -15.61 0.71 6.51
CA GLY A 45 -15.15 -0.51 5.85
C GLY A 45 -13.90 -0.34 4.97
N LYS A 46 -13.21 0.81 5.05
CA LYS A 46 -12.03 1.12 4.22
C LYS A 46 -10.91 0.08 4.38
N THR A 47 -10.40 -0.10 5.59
CA THR A 47 -9.36 -1.10 5.93
C THR A 47 -9.84 -2.52 5.61
N THR A 48 -11.12 -2.84 5.87
CA THR A 48 -11.71 -4.13 5.52
C THR A 48 -11.64 -4.38 4.02
N THR A 49 -11.93 -3.36 3.21
CA THR A 49 -11.82 -3.44 1.74
C THR A 49 -10.37 -3.74 1.33
N LEU A 50 -9.39 -2.98 1.85
CA LEU A 50 -7.98 -3.19 1.51
C LEU A 50 -7.47 -4.57 1.97
N GLN A 51 -7.85 -5.00 3.16
CA GLN A 51 -7.48 -6.33 3.68
C GLN A 51 -8.08 -7.46 2.83
N THR A 52 -9.29 -7.26 2.30
CA THR A 52 -9.92 -8.25 1.42
C THR A 52 -9.23 -8.28 0.05
N ILE A 53 -8.90 -7.12 -0.53
CA ILE A 53 -8.14 -7.02 -1.78
C ILE A 53 -6.78 -7.70 -1.66
N SER A 54 -6.09 -7.52 -0.53
CA SER A 54 -4.77 -8.11 -0.27
C SER A 54 -4.80 -9.56 0.25
N GLY A 55 -5.98 -10.21 0.29
CA GLY A 55 -6.14 -11.62 0.69
C GLY A 55 -6.02 -11.90 2.18
N LEU A 56 -5.89 -10.86 3.01
CA LEU A 56 -5.86 -10.98 4.48
C LEU A 56 -7.23 -11.30 5.07
N LEU A 57 -8.30 -10.95 4.36
CA LEU A 57 -9.69 -11.31 4.67
C LEU A 57 -10.32 -11.97 3.46
N LYS A 58 -11.21 -12.92 3.71
CA LYS A 58 -11.94 -13.59 2.61
C LYS A 58 -13.25 -12.84 2.33
N ALA A 59 -13.55 -12.65 1.05
CA ALA A 59 -14.82 -12.14 0.61
C ALA A 59 -15.93 -13.15 0.90
N LYS A 60 -17.13 -12.66 1.28
CA LYS A 60 -18.35 -13.48 1.40
C LYS A 60 -18.94 -13.75 0.01
N SER A 61 -18.96 -12.73 -0.85
CA SER A 61 -19.39 -12.81 -2.25
C SER A 61 -18.78 -11.65 -3.04
N GLY A 62 -18.96 -11.65 -4.36
CA GLY A 62 -18.36 -10.71 -5.28
C GLY A 62 -17.07 -11.26 -5.89
N ASN A 63 -16.42 -10.45 -6.72
CA ASN A 63 -15.20 -10.84 -7.41
C ASN A 63 -14.13 -9.74 -7.31
N ILE A 64 -12.87 -10.17 -7.25
CA ILE A 64 -11.70 -9.28 -7.28
C ILE A 64 -10.78 -9.79 -8.38
N ILE A 65 -10.60 -8.99 -9.43
CA ILE A 65 -9.72 -9.30 -10.55
C ILE A 65 -8.51 -8.36 -10.48
N PHE A 66 -7.31 -8.90 -10.45
CA PHE A 66 -6.06 -8.15 -10.44
C PHE A 66 -5.17 -8.59 -11.60
N ASP A 67 -4.78 -7.65 -12.46
CA ASP A 67 -3.97 -7.89 -13.66
C ASP A 67 -4.45 -9.11 -14.45
N LYS A 68 -5.78 -9.17 -14.71
CA LYS A 68 -6.51 -10.24 -15.42
C LYS A 68 -6.64 -11.58 -14.65
N ASN A 69 -6.13 -11.67 -13.44
CA ASN A 69 -6.24 -12.86 -12.61
C ASN A 69 -7.36 -12.69 -11.58
N ASP A 70 -8.21 -13.70 -11.41
CA ASP A 70 -9.17 -13.74 -10.31
C ASP A 70 -8.42 -14.06 -9.01
N ILE A 71 -8.35 -13.09 -8.11
CA ILE A 71 -7.67 -13.21 -6.81
C ILE A 71 -8.65 -13.34 -5.64
N THR A 72 -9.94 -13.47 -5.90
CA THR A 72 -11.02 -13.45 -4.88
C THR A 72 -10.77 -14.45 -3.75
N LYS A 73 -10.16 -15.60 -4.06
CA LYS A 73 -9.88 -16.68 -3.11
C LYS A 73 -8.39 -16.92 -2.87
N CYS A 74 -7.51 -16.12 -3.50
CA CYS A 74 -6.06 -16.29 -3.36
C CYS A 74 -5.60 -15.98 -1.93
N GLU A 75 -4.50 -16.59 -1.52
CA GLU A 75 -3.82 -16.25 -0.28
C GLU A 75 -2.96 -14.99 -0.46
N ALA A 76 -2.70 -14.25 0.65
CA ALA A 76 -1.99 -12.99 0.58
C ALA A 76 -0.60 -13.09 -0.09
N HIS A 77 0.13 -14.18 0.16
CA HIS A 77 1.46 -14.39 -0.43
C HIS A 77 1.43 -14.60 -1.96
N ASP A 78 0.37 -15.22 -2.48
CA ASP A 78 0.17 -15.38 -3.92
C ASP A 78 -0.12 -14.01 -4.57
N ILE A 79 -0.98 -13.20 -3.92
CA ILE A 79 -1.33 -11.85 -4.39
C ILE A 79 -0.08 -10.95 -4.43
N VAL A 80 0.77 -11.02 -3.41
CA VAL A 80 2.05 -10.28 -3.41
C VAL A 80 2.94 -10.74 -4.57
N SER A 81 2.99 -12.03 -4.85
CA SER A 81 3.77 -12.61 -5.97
C SER A 81 3.26 -12.15 -7.34
N LEU A 82 1.98 -11.79 -7.48
CA LEU A 82 1.39 -11.21 -8.69
C LEU A 82 1.77 -9.72 -8.87
N GLY A 83 2.35 -9.09 -7.85
CA GLY A 83 2.80 -7.70 -7.88
C GLY A 83 1.89 -6.70 -7.16
N MET A 84 1.14 -7.12 -6.16
CA MET A 84 0.41 -6.23 -5.25
C MET A 84 1.19 -6.08 -3.95
N SER A 85 1.34 -4.85 -3.45
CA SER A 85 1.96 -4.60 -2.15
C SER A 85 1.05 -3.73 -1.30
N HIS A 86 0.97 -4.04 -0.01
CA HIS A 86 0.10 -3.36 0.94
C HIS A 86 0.93 -2.82 2.11
N SER A 87 0.88 -1.49 2.31
CA SER A 87 1.34 -0.82 3.52
C SER A 87 0.12 -0.58 4.43
N PRO A 88 -0.08 -1.41 5.46
CA PRO A 88 -1.25 -1.33 6.33
C PRO A 88 -1.15 -0.16 7.30
N GLU A 89 -2.27 0.20 7.91
CA GLU A 89 -2.34 1.12 9.03
C GLU A 89 -1.43 0.68 10.19
N GLY A 90 -0.89 1.65 10.94
CA GLY A 90 -0.07 1.40 12.12
C GLY A 90 1.41 1.14 11.79
N ARG A 91 1.88 1.52 10.60
CA ARG A 91 3.29 1.53 10.17
C ARG A 91 3.92 0.14 10.06
N ARG A 92 3.73 -0.77 11.02
CA ARG A 92 4.14 -2.19 11.04
C ARG A 92 5.61 -2.40 10.64
N VAL A 93 6.53 -1.56 11.16
CA VAL A 93 7.98 -1.75 10.98
C VAL A 93 8.51 -2.84 11.91
N PHE A 94 9.57 -3.53 11.50
CA PHE A 94 10.29 -4.48 12.35
C PHE A 94 11.25 -3.69 13.26
N GLY A 95 10.79 -3.29 14.44
CA GLY A 95 11.46 -2.33 15.32
C GLY A 95 12.88 -2.70 15.74
N THR A 96 13.19 -3.99 15.77
CA THR A 96 14.52 -4.55 16.09
C THR A 96 15.48 -4.60 14.91
N LEU A 97 14.99 -4.36 13.70
CA LEU A 97 15.80 -4.28 12.49
C LEU A 97 16.14 -2.82 12.16
N SER A 98 17.28 -2.59 11.52
CA SER A 98 17.65 -1.30 10.96
C SER A 98 16.70 -0.88 9.83
N VAL A 99 16.77 0.38 9.42
CA VAL A 99 16.04 0.90 8.27
C VAL A 99 16.36 0.11 7.00
N GLU A 100 17.65 -0.14 6.74
CA GLU A 100 18.10 -0.85 5.53
C GLU A 100 17.64 -2.31 5.54
N GLU A 101 17.70 -3.00 6.68
CA GLU A 101 17.16 -4.36 6.83
C GLU A 101 15.65 -4.42 6.63
N ASN A 102 14.90 -3.44 7.18
CA ASN A 102 13.46 -3.35 6.92
C ASN A 102 13.14 -3.19 5.43
N LEU A 103 13.89 -2.34 4.72
CA LEU A 103 13.72 -2.17 3.27
C LEU A 103 14.03 -3.48 2.54
N THR A 104 15.15 -4.11 2.86
CA THR A 104 15.57 -5.39 2.26
C THR A 104 14.53 -6.49 2.44
N MET A 105 13.86 -6.55 3.60
CA MET A 105 12.73 -7.48 3.83
C MET A 105 11.58 -7.29 2.85
N GLY A 106 11.38 -6.08 2.34
CA GLY A 106 10.36 -5.80 1.32
C GLY A 106 10.62 -6.45 -0.04
N ALA A 107 11.88 -6.81 -0.31
CA ALA A 107 12.28 -7.46 -1.57
C ALA A 107 12.24 -9.00 -1.53
N TYR A 108 11.61 -9.60 -0.51
CA TYR A 108 11.66 -11.07 -0.30
C TYR A 108 11.09 -11.89 -1.47
N THR A 109 10.21 -11.31 -2.30
CA THR A 109 9.66 -11.96 -3.49
C THR A 109 10.60 -11.90 -4.70
N LEU A 110 11.64 -11.07 -4.65
CA LEU A 110 12.58 -10.88 -5.75
C LEU A 110 13.76 -11.83 -5.60
N LYS A 111 14.19 -12.43 -6.72
CA LYS A 111 15.33 -13.37 -6.73
C LYS A 111 16.67 -12.72 -6.38
N ASN A 112 16.82 -11.42 -6.61
CA ASN A 112 18.05 -10.67 -6.34
C ASN A 112 17.72 -9.41 -5.53
N HIS A 113 18.62 -9.05 -4.60
CA HIS A 113 18.57 -7.75 -3.93
C HIS A 113 18.75 -6.63 -4.95
N ASP A 114 17.68 -5.87 -5.13
CA ASP A 114 17.65 -4.80 -6.11
C ASP A 114 18.23 -3.50 -5.52
N LYS A 115 19.53 -3.30 -5.80
CA LYS A 115 20.24 -2.10 -5.36
C LYS A 115 19.72 -0.82 -6.03
N GLU A 116 19.18 -0.92 -7.24
CA GLU A 116 18.64 0.22 -7.97
C GLU A 116 17.36 0.72 -7.32
N THR A 117 16.44 -0.18 -6.97
CA THR A 117 15.22 0.20 -6.24
C THR A 117 15.55 0.75 -4.87
N LEU A 118 16.52 0.19 -4.15
CA LEU A 118 16.95 0.72 -2.85
C LEU A 118 17.53 2.14 -3.00
N ALA A 119 18.36 2.38 -4.02
CA ALA A 119 18.91 3.70 -4.30
C ALA A 119 17.81 4.70 -4.61
N TRP A 120 16.87 4.32 -5.48
CA TRP A 120 15.73 5.16 -5.82
C TRP A 120 14.84 5.49 -4.60
N ILE A 121 14.57 4.50 -3.70
CA ILE A 121 13.86 4.75 -2.45
C ILE A 121 14.59 5.78 -1.58
N TYR A 122 15.90 5.71 -1.51
CA TYR A 122 16.70 6.68 -0.76
C TYR A 122 16.69 8.08 -1.39
N ASP A 123 16.51 8.19 -2.71
CA ASP A 123 16.39 9.48 -3.39
C ASP A 123 15.03 10.13 -3.13
N ILE A 124 13.93 9.36 -3.16
CA ILE A 124 12.58 9.90 -2.86
C ILE A 124 12.31 10.06 -1.36
N LEU A 125 13.02 9.30 -0.51
CA LEU A 125 12.90 9.30 0.96
C LEU A 125 14.27 9.51 1.62
N PRO A 126 14.91 10.68 1.46
CA PRO A 126 16.32 10.89 1.86
C PRO A 126 16.56 10.70 3.37
N ARG A 127 15.55 10.94 4.21
CA ARG A 127 15.63 10.67 5.65
C ARG A 127 15.92 9.21 5.98
N LEU A 128 15.44 8.27 5.17
CA LEU A 128 15.73 6.84 5.34
C LEU A 128 17.20 6.54 5.03
N LYS A 129 17.79 7.21 4.03
CA LYS A 129 19.21 7.10 3.68
C LYS A 129 20.10 7.57 4.82
N GLU A 130 19.80 8.75 5.40
CA GLU A 130 20.53 9.33 6.52
C GLU A 130 20.56 8.39 7.73
N ARG A 131 19.45 7.65 7.95
CA ARG A 131 19.23 6.79 9.11
C ARG A 131 19.32 5.29 8.80
N ARG A 132 19.89 4.90 7.66
CA ARG A 132 19.86 3.52 7.16
C ARG A 132 20.32 2.46 8.15
N LYS A 133 21.26 2.80 9.04
CA LYS A 133 21.80 1.90 10.07
C LYS A 133 21.09 2.01 11.42
N GLN A 134 20.15 2.95 11.57
CA GLN A 134 19.40 3.15 12.81
C GLN A 134 18.33 2.08 12.97
N LEU A 135 18.11 1.60 14.21
CA LEU A 135 17.01 0.70 14.53
C LEU A 135 15.67 1.39 14.25
N SER A 136 14.81 0.75 13.48
CA SER A 136 13.56 1.35 13.03
C SER A 136 12.57 1.66 14.14
N GLY A 137 12.63 0.93 15.25
CA GLY A 137 11.83 1.20 16.45
C GLY A 137 12.14 2.54 17.11
N THR A 138 13.32 3.13 16.84
CA THR A 138 13.75 4.43 17.40
C THR A 138 13.48 5.62 16.49
N LEU A 139 12.91 5.38 15.31
CA LEU A 139 12.50 6.43 14.37
C LEU A 139 11.26 7.16 14.89
N SER A 140 11.11 8.43 14.47
CA SER A 140 9.84 9.14 14.63
C SER A 140 8.71 8.42 13.90
N GLY A 141 7.47 8.63 14.36
CA GLY A 141 6.31 7.98 13.74
C GLY A 141 6.19 8.19 12.25
N GLY A 142 6.60 9.33 11.77
CA GLY A 142 6.55 9.60 10.35
C GLY A 142 7.69 9.00 9.55
N GLU A 143 8.87 8.91 10.13
CA GLU A 143 9.97 8.17 9.50
C GLU A 143 9.61 6.67 9.42
N GLN A 144 8.93 6.13 10.44
CA GLN A 144 8.39 4.76 10.39
C GLN A 144 7.34 4.60 9.29
N GLN A 145 6.48 5.60 9.06
CA GLN A 145 5.51 5.58 7.97
C GLN A 145 6.20 5.60 6.60
N MET A 146 7.20 6.46 6.42
CA MET A 146 8.02 6.48 5.21
C MET A 146 8.73 5.13 4.99
N LEU A 147 9.24 4.52 6.08
CA LEU A 147 9.89 3.21 6.01
C LEU A 147 8.91 2.10 5.59
N ALA A 148 7.68 2.10 6.11
CA ALA A 148 6.66 1.15 5.72
C ALA A 148 6.30 1.25 4.23
N ILE A 149 6.16 2.49 3.71
CA ILE A 149 5.94 2.75 2.27
C ILE A 149 7.17 2.29 1.46
N GLY A 150 8.38 2.69 1.86
CA GLY A 150 9.61 2.28 1.18
C GLY A 150 9.76 0.76 1.12
N ARG A 151 9.47 0.06 2.21
CA ARG A 151 9.47 -1.41 2.26
C ARG A 151 8.47 -2.02 1.28
N ALA A 152 7.27 -1.45 1.18
CA ALA A 152 6.26 -1.92 0.23
C ALA A 152 6.70 -1.77 -1.24
N ILE A 153 7.45 -0.71 -1.54
CA ILE A 153 7.97 -0.45 -2.90
C ILE A 153 9.11 -1.41 -3.27
N MET A 154 9.89 -1.90 -2.30
CA MET A 154 11.01 -2.81 -2.56
C MET A 154 10.60 -4.08 -3.33
N SER A 155 9.33 -4.50 -3.27
CA SER A 155 8.80 -5.62 -4.07
C SER A 155 8.57 -5.28 -5.54
N LYS A 156 8.79 -4.03 -6.00
CA LYS A 156 8.48 -3.52 -7.34
C LYS A 156 7.01 -3.78 -7.73
N PRO A 157 6.06 -3.28 -6.95
CA PRO A 157 4.66 -3.64 -7.17
C PRO A 157 4.09 -2.98 -8.43
N LYS A 158 3.14 -3.67 -9.09
CA LYS A 158 2.24 -3.08 -10.09
C LYS A 158 1.18 -2.20 -9.42
N LEU A 159 0.74 -2.61 -8.22
CA LEU A 159 -0.24 -1.90 -7.38
C LEU A 159 0.29 -1.76 -5.96
N LEU A 160 0.45 -0.51 -5.51
CA LEU A 160 0.76 -0.16 -4.13
C LEU A 160 -0.53 0.26 -3.43
N ILE A 161 -0.87 -0.42 -2.34
CA ILE A 161 -2.01 -0.10 -1.48
C ILE A 161 -1.51 0.58 -0.21
N LEU A 162 -2.07 1.75 0.13
CA LEU A 162 -1.72 2.54 1.31
C LEU A 162 -2.97 2.75 2.19
N ASP A 163 -2.90 2.27 3.43
CA ASP A 163 -4.00 2.41 4.40
C ASP A 163 -3.69 3.54 5.38
N GLU A 164 -4.42 4.64 5.26
CA GLU A 164 -4.33 5.87 6.06
C GLU A 164 -2.88 6.36 6.28
N PRO A 165 -2.10 6.58 5.19
CA PRO A 165 -0.68 6.93 5.31
C PRO A 165 -0.43 8.26 6.01
N SER A 166 -1.42 9.16 6.09
CA SER A 166 -1.31 10.47 6.76
C SER A 166 -1.66 10.43 8.25
N LEU A 167 -2.24 9.32 8.75
CA LEU A 167 -2.80 9.25 10.11
C LEU A 167 -1.76 9.53 11.20
N GLY A 168 -2.08 10.46 12.10
CA GLY A 168 -1.21 10.83 13.23
C GLY A 168 0.12 11.45 12.82
N SER A 169 0.21 12.00 11.61
CA SER A 169 1.41 12.62 11.08
C SER A 169 1.34 14.16 11.14
N ALA A 170 2.49 14.82 11.39
CA ALA A 170 2.57 16.28 11.32
C ALA A 170 2.36 16.78 9.88
N PRO A 171 1.83 18.00 9.67
CA PRO A 171 1.52 18.52 8.33
C PRO A 171 2.71 18.53 7.35
N THR A 172 3.91 18.80 7.82
CA THR A 172 5.13 18.75 7.01
C THR A 172 5.44 17.34 6.50
N LEU A 173 5.15 16.34 7.32
CA LEU A 173 5.36 14.95 6.99
C LEU A 173 4.29 14.43 6.02
N ILE A 174 3.04 14.84 6.20
CA ILE A 174 1.96 14.53 5.25
C ILE A 174 2.36 15.00 3.85
N LYS A 175 2.85 16.23 3.71
CA LYS A 175 3.36 16.74 2.43
C LYS A 175 4.50 15.89 1.86
N ALA A 176 5.42 15.44 2.70
CA ALA A 176 6.53 14.59 2.25
C ALA A 176 6.04 13.21 1.79
N ILE A 177 5.09 12.59 2.50
CA ILE A 177 4.47 11.32 2.14
C ILE A 177 3.77 11.44 0.77
N PHE A 178 2.89 12.43 0.59
CA PHE A 178 2.18 12.60 -0.69
C PHE A 178 3.10 13.00 -1.85
N LYS A 179 4.18 13.75 -1.57
CA LYS A 179 5.23 13.98 -2.57
C LYS A 179 5.87 12.66 -3.01
N ALA A 180 6.24 11.80 -2.08
CA ALA A 180 6.80 10.47 -2.40
C ALA A 180 5.79 9.61 -3.17
N VAL A 181 4.52 9.60 -2.78
CA VAL A 181 3.44 8.89 -3.51
C VAL A 181 3.33 9.38 -4.95
N LYS A 182 3.42 10.70 -5.17
CA LYS A 182 3.41 11.27 -6.52
C LYS A 182 4.60 10.80 -7.35
N GLU A 183 5.80 10.78 -6.79
CA GLU A 183 7.01 10.29 -7.48
C GLU A 183 6.90 8.80 -7.78
N ILE A 184 6.35 8.00 -6.87
CA ILE A 184 6.05 6.57 -7.07
C ILE A 184 5.07 6.39 -8.24
N ALA A 185 3.98 7.15 -8.28
CA ALA A 185 3.01 7.07 -9.37
C ALA A 185 3.62 7.50 -10.71
N GLN A 186 4.46 8.53 -10.72
CA GLN A 186 5.17 8.98 -11.93
C GLN A 186 6.16 7.93 -12.46
N SER A 187 6.67 7.02 -11.62
CA SER A 187 7.48 5.88 -12.07
C SER A 187 6.67 4.77 -12.75
N GLY A 188 5.33 4.91 -12.83
CA GLY A 188 4.42 3.95 -13.46
C GLY A 188 3.73 2.98 -12.50
N VAL A 189 3.99 3.08 -11.20
CA VAL A 189 3.28 2.27 -10.19
C VAL A 189 1.86 2.79 -10.01
N THR A 190 0.89 1.89 -10.06
CA THR A 190 -0.52 2.21 -9.73
C THR A 190 -0.66 2.33 -8.21
N VAL A 191 -1.40 3.32 -7.73
CA VAL A 191 -1.55 3.54 -6.28
C VAL A 191 -3.02 3.59 -5.89
N LEU A 192 -3.38 2.82 -4.86
CA LEU A 192 -4.69 2.87 -4.20
C LEU A 192 -4.49 3.34 -2.77
N ILE A 193 -5.07 4.47 -2.42
CA ILE A 193 -4.96 5.08 -1.09
C ILE A 193 -6.31 5.04 -0.41
N VAL A 194 -6.32 4.74 0.86
CA VAL A 194 -7.46 4.97 1.73
C VAL A 194 -7.12 6.08 2.70
N GLU A 195 -7.99 7.06 2.82
CA GLU A 195 -7.83 8.20 3.73
C GLU A 195 -9.14 8.57 4.43
N GLN A 196 -9.01 9.11 5.63
CA GLN A 196 -10.14 9.72 6.33
C GLN A 196 -10.28 11.20 6.00
N ASN A 197 -9.16 11.91 5.83
CA ASN A 197 -9.12 13.34 5.59
C ASN A 197 -8.93 13.67 4.11
N ALA A 198 -9.99 14.18 3.47
CA ALA A 198 -9.95 14.58 2.06
C ALA A 198 -8.90 15.67 1.77
N THR A 199 -8.64 16.57 2.74
CA THR A 199 -7.65 17.66 2.57
C THR A 199 -6.21 17.14 2.50
N ALA A 200 -5.95 15.95 3.02
CA ALA A 200 -4.64 15.30 2.93
C ALA A 200 -4.44 14.58 1.58
N ALA A 201 -5.54 14.22 0.90
CA ALA A 201 -5.54 13.42 -0.33
C ALA A 201 -5.58 14.27 -1.62
N LEU A 202 -5.85 15.57 -1.52
CA LEU A 202 -5.88 16.56 -2.60
C LEU A 202 -4.59 17.38 -2.63
#